data_1e0aef8d695d3e1b79d65d866acde6af
#
_entry.id   1e0aef8d695d3e1b79d65d866acde6af
#
_cell.length_a   1.000
_cell.length_b   1.000
_cell.length_c   1.000
_cell.angle_alpha   90.00
_cell.angle_beta   90.00
_cell.angle_gamma   90.00
#
_symmetry.space_group_name_H-M   'P 1'
#
loop_
_entity.id
_entity.type
_entity.pdbx_description
1 polymer ?
#
loop_
_entity_poly.entity_id
_entity_poly.type
_entity_poly.pdbx_seq_one_letter_code
_entity_poly.pdbx_strand_id
1 'polypeptide(L)'
;MSTSDRTWIGRAPGRVNLIGEHVDYLGGVVLPAAVDRFTTVRGHPADDWSMASGVPGGLPYARAVGEELGASPQALSVVSDVPPASGLSSSAALLVATAAGLRPDLDGAEAALACQRAEQRATGVQVGVMDQFAAALGRRGHALLLDCGTLDYRLVPFPGDLVLAVIDSGIHRSLADTPYNLRRREAESGMPQRRRHVESEIRRVHEFADALEAGDRSALGELLKASHRSLRDDFEVSTPEVDALVERAWVAPGCLGARLMGAGFGGSVLALLEMGAKDPFREALPDVVVRFCNTADGAYAR
;
A
#
# COMPACT_ATOMS: atom_id res chain seq x y z
N MET A 1 26.62 26.57 -9.91
CA MET A 1 27.00 25.39 -9.12
C MET A 1 26.16 24.24 -9.67
N SER A 2 26.79 23.26 -10.27
CA SER A 2 26.11 22.06 -10.81
C SER A 2 25.38 21.34 -9.65
N THR A 3 24.17 20.89 -9.88
CA THR A 3 23.36 20.10 -8.93
C THR A 3 23.99 18.73 -8.60
N SER A 4 25.16 18.42 -9.20
CA SER A 4 25.83 17.12 -9.15
C SER A 4 26.54 16.78 -7.83
N ASP A 5 26.82 17.72 -6.93
CA ASP A 5 27.65 17.49 -5.74
C ASP A 5 26.87 17.53 -4.40
N ARG A 6 25.56 17.55 -4.44
CA ARG A 6 24.78 17.78 -3.22
C ARG A 6 24.26 16.46 -2.63
N THR A 7 24.56 16.20 -1.38
CA THR A 7 23.87 15.18 -0.57
C THR A 7 22.40 15.56 -0.43
N TRP A 8 21.52 14.58 -0.60
CA TRP A 8 20.08 14.77 -0.49
C TRP A 8 19.46 13.74 0.45
N ILE A 9 18.28 14.05 0.94
CA ILE A 9 17.46 13.17 1.76
C ILE A 9 16.05 13.16 1.19
N GLY A 10 15.54 11.97 0.88
CA GLY A 10 14.15 11.75 0.55
C GLY A 10 13.50 10.82 1.57
N ARG A 11 12.25 11.07 1.88
CA ARG A 11 11.48 10.25 2.82
C ARG A 11 10.07 10.02 2.29
N ALA A 12 9.59 8.79 2.35
CA ALA A 12 8.24 8.43 1.97
C ALA A 12 7.64 7.40 2.94
N PRO A 13 6.31 7.44 3.16
CA PRO A 13 5.60 6.49 4.00
C PRO A 13 5.33 5.17 3.25
N GLY A 14 5.09 4.11 4.03
CA GLY A 14 4.31 2.97 3.56
C GLY A 14 2.82 3.32 3.45
N ARG A 15 2.02 2.36 2.99
CA ARG A 15 0.58 2.52 2.85
C ARG A 15 -0.19 1.29 3.32
N VAL A 16 -1.41 1.48 3.72
CA VAL A 16 -2.47 0.46 3.72
C VAL A 16 -3.43 0.72 2.58
N ASN A 17 -4.12 -0.31 2.09
CA ASN A 17 -5.28 -0.09 1.25
C ASN A 17 -6.54 -0.38 2.08
N LEU A 18 -7.37 0.64 2.34
CA LEU A 18 -8.58 0.48 3.13
C LEU A 18 -9.57 -0.45 2.43
N ILE A 19 -9.78 -0.24 1.13
CA ILE A 19 -10.66 -1.04 0.27
C ILE A 19 -10.31 -0.79 -1.20
N GLY A 20 -10.62 -1.74 -2.10
CA GLY A 20 -10.31 -1.62 -3.53
C GLY A 20 -9.14 -2.52 -3.96
N GLU A 21 -9.06 -3.76 -3.47
CA GLU A 21 -8.03 -4.70 -3.91
C GLU A 21 -8.34 -5.25 -5.30
N HIS A 22 -7.29 -5.49 -6.08
CA HIS A 22 -7.33 -6.11 -7.42
C HIS A 22 -8.14 -5.33 -8.47
N VAL A 23 -8.31 -4.03 -8.30
CA VAL A 23 -9.00 -3.17 -9.27
C VAL A 23 -8.10 -2.10 -9.88
N ASP A 24 -6.98 -1.75 -9.26
CA ASP A 24 -6.06 -0.68 -9.69
C ASP A 24 -5.46 -0.90 -11.07
N TYR A 25 -5.00 -2.10 -11.38
CA TYR A 25 -4.45 -2.46 -12.69
C TYR A 25 -5.52 -2.65 -13.79
N LEU A 26 -6.81 -2.55 -13.41
CA LEU A 26 -7.96 -2.56 -14.32
C LEU A 26 -8.58 -1.17 -14.51
N GLY A 27 -7.92 -0.13 -14.02
CA GLY A 27 -8.44 1.24 -14.06
C GLY A 27 -9.60 1.49 -13.11
N GLY A 28 -9.73 0.66 -12.05
CA GLY A 28 -10.75 0.84 -11.03
C GLY A 28 -10.37 1.88 -9.99
N VAL A 29 -11.29 2.09 -9.02
CA VAL A 29 -11.13 3.06 -7.95
C VAL A 29 -10.63 2.38 -6.68
N VAL A 30 -9.67 2.99 -5.98
CA VAL A 30 -9.05 2.50 -4.74
C VAL A 30 -9.06 3.55 -3.64
N LEU A 31 -8.94 3.12 -2.39
CA LEU A 31 -8.93 4.03 -1.24
C LEU A 31 -7.75 3.69 -0.29
N PRO A 32 -6.50 3.89 -0.71
CA PRO A 32 -5.37 3.73 0.20
C PRO A 32 -5.21 4.90 1.18
N ALA A 33 -4.42 4.66 2.22
CA ALA A 33 -3.94 5.70 3.13
C ALA A 33 -2.45 5.51 3.39
N ALA A 34 -1.67 6.59 3.32
CA ALA A 34 -0.30 6.60 3.79
C ALA A 34 -0.27 6.38 5.31
N VAL A 35 0.71 5.65 5.83
CA VAL A 35 0.81 5.32 7.25
C VAL A 35 2.14 5.75 7.85
N ASP A 36 2.16 5.91 9.19
CA ASP A 36 3.27 6.37 10.00
C ASP A 36 4.43 5.35 10.13
N ARG A 37 4.76 4.72 9.03
CA ARG A 37 5.95 3.88 8.83
C ARG A 37 6.66 4.41 7.60
N PHE A 38 7.95 4.68 7.70
CA PHE A 38 8.66 5.44 6.69
C PHE A 38 9.92 4.75 6.19
N THR A 39 10.24 4.99 4.94
CA THR A 39 11.56 4.76 4.38
C THR A 39 12.25 6.09 4.15
N THR A 40 13.48 6.23 4.64
CA THR A 40 14.33 7.40 4.43
C THR A 40 15.56 6.97 3.63
N VAL A 41 15.77 7.62 2.51
CA VAL A 41 16.93 7.42 1.63
C VAL A 41 17.82 8.65 1.70
N ARG A 42 19.11 8.44 1.91
CA ARG A 42 20.15 9.47 1.76
C ARG A 42 21.02 9.09 0.60
N GLY A 43 21.31 10.03 -0.28
CA GLY A 43 22.15 9.79 -1.44
C GLY A 43 23.16 10.91 -1.64
N HIS A 44 24.26 10.56 -2.27
CA HIS A 44 25.25 11.50 -2.78
C HIS A 44 25.81 10.96 -4.11
N PRO A 45 26.32 11.83 -5.00
CA PRO A 45 26.90 11.43 -6.28
C PRO A 45 28.03 10.40 -6.10
N ALA A 46 28.12 9.44 -7.00
CA ALA A 46 29.13 8.39 -7.01
C ALA A 46 29.39 7.93 -8.45
N ASP A 47 30.48 7.19 -8.66
CA ASP A 47 30.85 6.65 -9.97
C ASP A 47 29.90 5.50 -10.41
N ASP A 48 29.31 4.79 -9.45
CA ASP A 48 28.33 3.73 -9.71
C ASP A 48 27.25 3.70 -8.62
N TRP A 49 26.10 3.08 -8.96
CA TRP A 49 25.00 2.88 -8.02
C TRP A 49 25.40 1.88 -6.92
N SER A 50 25.27 2.31 -5.67
CA SER A 50 25.54 1.46 -4.52
C SER A 50 24.58 1.73 -3.37
N MET A 51 24.41 0.74 -2.49
CA MET A 51 23.58 0.85 -1.28
C MET A 51 24.30 0.21 -0.10
N ALA A 52 24.80 1.02 0.81
CA ALA A 52 25.62 0.58 1.93
C ALA A 52 24.81 -0.06 3.07
N SER A 53 23.54 0.27 3.21
CA SER A 53 22.66 -0.19 4.31
C SER A 53 21.21 -0.11 3.92
N GLY A 54 20.33 -0.87 4.58
CA GLY A 54 18.90 -0.66 4.52
C GLY A 54 18.09 -1.88 4.13
N VAL A 55 17.41 -1.84 3.00
CA VAL A 55 16.44 -2.86 2.59
C VAL A 55 17.15 -3.90 1.72
N PRO A 56 17.22 -5.17 2.13
CA PRO A 56 17.77 -6.24 1.29
C PRO A 56 17.09 -6.26 -0.08
N GLY A 57 17.88 -6.31 -1.17
CA GLY A 57 17.36 -6.27 -2.54
C GLY A 57 16.82 -4.91 -2.99
N GLY A 58 17.04 -3.84 -2.23
CA GLY A 58 16.51 -2.49 -2.55
C GLY A 58 17.27 -1.75 -3.65
N LEU A 59 18.53 -2.06 -3.88
CA LEU A 59 19.37 -1.35 -4.87
C LEU A 59 18.77 -1.36 -6.30
N PRO A 60 18.28 -2.48 -6.86
CA PRO A 60 17.67 -2.48 -8.18
C PRO A 60 16.48 -1.51 -8.30
N TYR A 61 15.66 -1.39 -7.27
CA TYR A 61 14.53 -0.46 -7.24
C TYR A 61 15.00 1.01 -7.26
N ALA A 62 15.92 1.36 -6.35
CA ALA A 62 16.44 2.73 -6.27
C ALA A 62 17.19 3.14 -7.54
N ARG A 63 17.99 2.23 -8.13
CA ARG A 63 18.67 2.42 -9.41
C ARG A 63 17.64 2.64 -10.54
N ALA A 64 16.59 1.82 -10.61
CA ALA A 64 15.57 1.94 -11.64
C ALA A 64 14.85 3.31 -11.59
N VAL A 65 14.59 3.86 -10.39
CA VAL A 65 14.06 5.21 -10.23
C VAL A 65 15.06 6.26 -10.71
N GLY A 66 16.33 6.13 -10.34
CA GLY A 66 17.37 7.04 -10.78
C GLY A 66 17.49 7.09 -12.31
N GLU A 67 17.51 5.92 -12.94
CA GLU A 67 17.54 5.79 -14.40
C GLU A 67 16.29 6.37 -15.06
N GLU A 68 15.09 6.13 -14.48
CA GLU A 68 13.83 6.70 -14.97
C GLU A 68 13.81 8.23 -14.92
N LEU A 69 14.41 8.82 -13.88
CA LEU A 69 14.49 10.26 -13.67
C LEU A 69 15.71 10.91 -14.33
N GLY A 70 16.54 10.15 -15.05
CA GLY A 70 17.75 10.62 -15.70
C GLY A 70 18.84 11.08 -14.72
N ALA A 71 18.86 10.54 -13.50
CA ALA A 71 19.86 10.87 -12.50
C ALA A 71 21.19 10.11 -12.73
N SER A 72 22.30 10.77 -12.45
CA SER A 72 23.62 10.12 -12.38
C SER A 72 23.67 9.13 -11.22
N PRO A 73 24.64 8.15 -11.25
CA PRO A 73 24.80 7.19 -10.18
C PRO A 73 24.97 7.83 -8.79
N GLN A 74 24.46 7.14 -7.79
CA GLN A 74 24.43 7.59 -6.40
C GLN A 74 24.88 6.49 -5.44
N ALA A 75 25.63 6.85 -4.42
CA ALA A 75 25.82 6.00 -3.25
C ALA A 75 24.70 6.29 -2.24
N LEU A 76 23.97 5.25 -1.87
CA LEU A 76 22.75 5.33 -1.06
C LEU A 76 22.94 4.73 0.32
N SER A 77 22.27 5.31 1.31
CA SER A 77 21.99 4.65 2.59
C SER A 77 20.50 4.75 2.89
N VAL A 78 19.93 3.66 3.38
CA VAL A 78 18.48 3.53 3.60
C VAL A 78 18.21 3.13 5.04
N VAL A 79 17.26 3.83 5.68
CA VAL A 79 16.67 3.45 6.96
C VAL A 79 15.18 3.32 6.76
N SER A 80 14.60 2.17 7.13
CA SER A 80 13.18 1.90 6.97
C SER A 80 12.59 1.25 8.20
N ASP A 81 11.44 1.74 8.64
CA ASP A 81 10.57 1.09 9.61
C ASP A 81 9.28 0.52 8.96
N VAL A 82 9.23 0.51 7.62
CA VAL A 82 8.23 -0.22 6.84
C VAL A 82 8.67 -1.69 6.77
N PRO A 83 8.00 -2.63 7.47
CA PRO A 83 8.43 -4.02 7.46
C PRO A 83 8.30 -4.64 6.06
N PRO A 84 9.30 -5.38 5.58
CA PRO A 84 9.17 -6.10 4.31
C PRO A 84 8.05 -7.15 4.36
N ALA A 85 7.41 -7.39 3.23
CA ALA A 85 6.35 -8.40 3.06
C ALA A 85 5.15 -8.27 4.03
N SER A 86 4.98 -7.12 4.66
CA SER A 86 3.90 -6.84 5.63
C SER A 86 2.64 -6.21 5.02
N GLY A 87 2.52 -6.18 3.71
CA GLY A 87 1.41 -5.51 3.03
C GLY A 87 1.45 -3.96 3.09
N LEU A 88 2.51 -3.37 3.65
CA LEU A 88 2.67 -1.91 3.79
C LEU A 88 3.43 -1.24 2.64
N SER A 89 3.69 -1.95 1.55
CA SER A 89 4.39 -1.47 0.33
C SER A 89 5.75 -0.84 0.59
N SER A 90 6.66 -1.64 1.17
CA SER A 90 8.04 -1.20 1.40
C SER A 90 8.80 -0.86 0.10
N SER A 91 8.47 -1.50 -1.03
CA SER A 91 9.01 -1.16 -2.36
C SER A 91 8.60 0.24 -2.80
N ALA A 92 7.29 0.55 -2.76
CA ALA A 92 6.81 1.88 -3.13
C ALA A 92 7.38 2.97 -2.22
N ALA A 93 7.47 2.72 -0.90
CA ALA A 93 8.10 3.66 0.03
C ALA A 93 9.58 3.93 -0.33
N LEU A 94 10.34 2.91 -0.73
CA LEU A 94 11.73 3.06 -1.17
C LEU A 94 11.83 3.85 -2.49
N LEU A 95 11.02 3.47 -3.48
CA LEU A 95 11.00 4.12 -4.80
C LEU A 95 10.65 5.60 -4.67
N VAL A 96 9.56 5.91 -3.97
CA VAL A 96 9.07 7.29 -3.81
C VAL A 96 10.00 8.13 -2.93
N ALA A 97 10.62 7.57 -1.88
CA ALA A 97 11.64 8.26 -1.11
C ALA A 97 12.87 8.60 -1.97
N THR A 98 13.29 7.69 -2.85
CA THR A 98 14.40 7.91 -3.78
C THR A 98 14.05 9.01 -4.79
N ALA A 99 12.85 8.95 -5.38
CA ALA A 99 12.38 9.96 -6.33
C ALA A 99 12.30 11.36 -5.69
N ALA A 100 11.72 11.46 -4.48
CA ALA A 100 11.62 12.72 -3.76
C ALA A 100 13.00 13.36 -3.49
N GLY A 101 14.00 12.55 -3.12
CA GLY A 101 15.34 13.05 -2.88
C GLY A 101 16.09 13.47 -4.15
N LEU A 102 15.94 12.71 -5.23
CA LEU A 102 16.58 13.02 -6.53
C LEU A 102 15.93 14.19 -7.25
N ARG A 103 14.60 14.29 -7.18
CA ARG A 103 13.80 15.31 -7.89
C ARG A 103 12.74 15.91 -6.96
N PRO A 104 13.17 16.77 -6.02
CA PRO A 104 12.27 17.43 -5.07
C PRO A 104 11.32 18.46 -5.75
N ASP A 105 11.60 18.80 -7.00
CA ASP A 105 10.82 19.70 -7.84
C ASP A 105 9.67 18.99 -8.57
N LEU A 106 9.66 17.66 -8.60
CA LEU A 106 8.69 16.89 -9.34
C LEU A 106 7.34 16.88 -8.63
N ASP A 107 6.25 17.02 -9.37
CA ASP A 107 4.90 16.83 -8.82
C ASP A 107 4.71 15.42 -8.28
N GLY A 108 3.91 15.30 -7.22
CA GLY A 108 3.73 14.01 -6.54
C GLY A 108 3.10 12.93 -7.41
N ALA A 109 2.18 13.27 -8.34
CA ALA A 109 1.60 12.32 -9.27
C ALA A 109 2.60 11.91 -10.36
N GLU A 110 3.39 12.84 -10.86
CA GLU A 110 4.48 12.53 -11.80
C GLU A 110 5.54 11.64 -11.18
N ALA A 111 5.92 11.92 -9.92
CA ALA A 111 6.84 11.10 -9.15
C ALA A 111 6.29 9.67 -8.95
N ALA A 112 5.01 9.53 -8.61
CA ALA A 112 4.35 8.25 -8.44
C ALA A 112 4.35 7.42 -9.74
N LEU A 113 4.05 8.03 -10.88
CA LEU A 113 4.08 7.38 -12.20
C LEU A 113 5.49 6.95 -12.60
N ALA A 114 6.50 7.80 -12.36
CA ALA A 114 7.89 7.43 -12.60
C ALA A 114 8.32 6.24 -11.73
N CYS A 115 7.92 6.23 -10.45
CA CYS A 115 8.18 5.12 -9.54
C CYS A 115 7.48 3.82 -9.97
N GLN A 116 6.24 3.87 -10.46
CA GLN A 116 5.55 2.70 -11.01
C GLN A 116 6.31 2.11 -12.21
N ARG A 117 6.69 2.94 -13.19
CA ARG A 117 7.47 2.47 -14.35
C ARG A 117 8.82 1.87 -13.93
N ALA A 118 9.47 2.48 -12.94
CA ALA A 118 10.72 1.97 -12.38
C ALA A 118 10.52 0.60 -11.70
N GLU A 119 9.44 0.41 -10.91
CA GLU A 119 9.13 -0.87 -10.26
C GLU A 119 8.84 -1.97 -11.29
N GLN A 120 8.04 -1.68 -12.30
CA GLN A 120 7.75 -2.61 -13.40
C GLN A 120 9.03 -3.05 -14.13
N ARG A 121 9.97 -2.12 -14.34
CA ARG A 121 11.28 -2.41 -14.97
C ARG A 121 12.17 -3.24 -14.05
N ALA A 122 12.22 -2.92 -12.77
CA ALA A 122 13.08 -3.62 -11.80
C ALA A 122 12.62 -5.06 -11.52
N THR A 123 11.30 -5.31 -11.56
CA THR A 123 10.70 -6.59 -11.18
C THR A 123 10.19 -7.42 -12.35
N GLY A 124 9.93 -6.81 -13.50
CA GLY A 124 9.21 -7.43 -14.61
C GLY A 124 7.71 -7.65 -14.33
N VAL A 125 7.20 -7.22 -13.18
CA VAL A 125 5.79 -7.37 -12.80
C VAL A 125 5.03 -6.10 -13.16
N GLN A 126 3.87 -6.27 -13.81
CA GLN A 126 2.99 -5.14 -14.14
C GLN A 126 2.18 -4.73 -12.90
N VAL A 127 2.78 -3.92 -12.02
CA VAL A 127 2.10 -3.37 -10.84
C VAL A 127 1.14 -2.23 -11.22
N GLY A 128 0.08 -2.04 -10.41
CA GLY A 128 -0.80 -0.87 -10.50
C GLY A 128 -0.14 0.40 -9.96
N VAL A 129 -0.89 1.49 -9.88
CA VAL A 129 -0.38 2.82 -9.47
C VAL A 129 -0.64 3.14 -7.99
N MET A 130 -1.51 2.40 -7.34
CA MET A 130 -2.07 2.68 -6.02
C MET A 130 -1.00 2.96 -4.97
N ASP A 131 0.01 2.12 -4.90
CA ASP A 131 1.03 2.13 -3.84
C ASP A 131 1.89 3.38 -3.90
N GLN A 132 2.33 3.74 -5.11
CA GLN A 132 3.18 4.89 -5.35
C GLN A 132 2.40 6.20 -5.16
N PHE A 133 1.13 6.25 -5.61
CA PHE A 133 0.26 7.40 -5.39
C PHE A 133 0.00 7.62 -3.89
N ALA A 134 -0.31 6.57 -3.14
CA ALA A 134 -0.50 6.67 -1.70
C ALA A 134 0.76 7.16 -0.96
N ALA A 135 1.94 6.62 -1.33
CA ALA A 135 3.21 7.02 -0.74
C ALA A 135 3.62 8.46 -1.11
N ALA A 136 3.30 8.92 -2.32
CA ALA A 136 3.65 10.26 -2.78
C ALA A 136 2.68 11.35 -2.29
N LEU A 137 1.37 11.09 -2.38
CA LEU A 137 0.30 12.07 -2.21
C LEU A 137 -0.49 11.93 -0.92
N GLY A 138 -0.16 10.95 -0.09
CA GLY A 138 -0.83 10.73 1.19
C GLY A 138 -0.88 11.99 2.05
N ARG A 139 -1.90 12.09 2.90
CA ARG A 139 -2.04 13.19 3.84
C ARG A 139 -2.54 12.69 5.19
N ARG A 140 -1.90 13.17 6.24
CA ARG A 140 -2.31 12.86 7.62
C ARG A 140 -3.77 13.23 7.83
N GLY A 141 -4.53 12.33 8.48
CA GLY A 141 -5.98 12.50 8.69
C GLY A 141 -6.82 12.26 7.45
N HIS A 142 -6.26 11.66 6.39
CA HIS A 142 -7.02 11.39 5.15
C HIS A 142 -6.65 10.04 4.55
N ALA A 143 -7.61 9.47 3.81
CA ALA A 143 -7.39 8.46 2.79
C ALA A 143 -7.37 9.13 1.40
N LEU A 144 -6.81 8.45 0.41
CA LEU A 144 -6.70 8.91 -0.97
C LEU A 144 -7.70 8.14 -1.84
N LEU A 145 -8.82 8.75 -2.22
CA LEU A 145 -9.70 8.16 -3.22
C LEU A 145 -9.08 8.42 -4.60
N LEU A 146 -8.63 7.37 -5.26
CA LEU A 146 -7.90 7.43 -6.54
C LEU A 146 -8.64 6.62 -7.59
N ASP A 147 -9.00 7.25 -8.68
CA ASP A 147 -9.39 6.58 -9.94
C ASP A 147 -8.12 6.21 -10.72
N CYS A 148 -7.82 4.92 -10.80
CA CYS A 148 -6.60 4.44 -11.46
C CYS A 148 -6.67 4.51 -12.99
N GLY A 149 -7.85 4.73 -13.57
CA GLY A 149 -8.04 4.89 -15.01
C GLY A 149 -7.78 6.31 -15.49
N THR A 150 -8.30 7.31 -14.77
CA THR A 150 -8.13 8.73 -15.08
C THR A 150 -6.97 9.39 -14.35
N LEU A 151 -6.51 8.79 -13.25
CA LEU A 151 -5.55 9.33 -12.28
C LEU A 151 -6.08 10.54 -11.49
N ASP A 152 -7.38 10.80 -11.56
CA ASP A 152 -8.02 11.78 -10.70
C ASP A 152 -8.07 11.27 -9.26
N TYR A 153 -7.81 12.16 -8.32
CA TYR A 153 -7.85 11.80 -6.91
C TYR A 153 -8.43 12.91 -6.03
N ARG A 154 -8.97 12.50 -4.89
CA ARG A 154 -9.35 13.42 -3.82
C ARG A 154 -8.97 12.85 -2.45
N LEU A 155 -8.80 13.73 -1.49
CA LEU A 155 -8.57 13.35 -0.10
C LEU A 155 -9.92 13.17 0.61
N VAL A 156 -10.10 12.01 1.24
CA VAL A 156 -11.28 11.67 2.06
C VAL A 156 -10.86 11.77 3.53
N PRO A 157 -11.54 12.57 4.36
CA PRO A 157 -11.22 12.65 5.77
C PRO A 157 -11.25 11.28 6.45
N PHE A 158 -10.19 10.94 7.18
CA PHE A 158 -10.11 9.74 8.00
C PHE A 158 -10.27 10.14 9.46
N PRO A 159 -11.34 9.68 10.15
CA PRO A 159 -11.62 10.07 11.52
C PRO A 159 -10.50 9.71 12.50
N GLY A 160 -10.12 10.68 13.35
CA GLY A 160 -9.01 10.53 14.29
C GLY A 160 -9.26 9.56 15.45
N ASP A 161 -10.50 9.12 15.63
CA ASP A 161 -10.93 8.11 16.61
C ASP A 161 -11.01 6.68 16.03
N LEU A 162 -10.53 6.49 14.80
CA LEU A 162 -10.32 5.20 14.18
C LEU A 162 -8.84 4.81 14.18
N VAL A 163 -8.59 3.52 14.28
CA VAL A 163 -7.25 2.93 14.26
C VAL A 163 -7.14 1.89 13.16
N LEU A 164 -6.06 1.94 12.42
CA LEU A 164 -5.68 0.93 11.44
C LEU A 164 -4.81 -0.13 12.14
N ALA A 165 -5.26 -1.38 12.11
CA ALA A 165 -4.48 -2.52 12.60
C ALA A 165 -4.10 -3.43 11.44
N VAL A 166 -2.81 -3.62 11.23
CA VAL A 166 -2.25 -4.55 10.24
C VAL A 166 -1.80 -5.80 10.96
N ILE A 167 -2.43 -6.91 10.65
CA ILE A 167 -2.22 -8.21 11.27
C ILE A 167 -1.44 -9.08 10.29
N ASP A 168 -0.29 -9.56 10.70
CA ASP A 168 0.55 -10.43 9.89
C ASP A 168 0.02 -11.87 9.96
N SER A 169 -0.30 -12.47 8.80
CA SER A 169 -0.78 -13.86 8.76
C SER A 169 0.33 -14.89 9.03
N GLY A 170 1.59 -14.48 9.02
CA GLY A 170 2.73 -15.38 9.08
C GLY A 170 2.99 -16.15 7.76
N ILE A 171 2.15 -15.97 6.74
CA ILE A 171 2.29 -16.63 5.44
C ILE A 171 2.92 -15.65 4.46
N HIS A 172 4.21 -15.82 4.22
CA HIS A 172 4.97 -14.99 3.29
C HIS A 172 5.31 -15.80 2.04
N ARG A 173 4.82 -15.36 0.89
CA ARG A 173 5.11 -15.97 -0.42
C ARG A 173 5.57 -14.90 -1.40
N SER A 174 6.45 -15.27 -2.31
CA SER A 174 6.76 -14.45 -3.47
C SER A 174 5.54 -14.38 -4.38
N LEU A 175 5.18 -13.21 -4.90
CA LEU A 175 4.08 -13.07 -5.87
C LEU A 175 4.29 -13.96 -7.10
N ALA A 176 5.56 -14.18 -7.49
CA ALA A 176 5.91 -15.06 -8.60
C ALA A 176 5.52 -16.53 -8.37
N ASP A 177 5.47 -16.96 -7.09
CA ASP A 177 5.15 -18.33 -6.70
C ASP A 177 3.65 -18.54 -6.41
N THR A 178 2.82 -17.53 -6.67
CA THR A 178 1.38 -17.55 -6.41
C THR A 178 0.57 -17.49 -7.71
N PRO A 179 -0.72 -17.87 -7.68
CA PRO A 179 -1.63 -17.68 -8.83
C PRO A 179 -1.97 -16.21 -9.13
N TYR A 180 -1.30 -15.21 -8.53
CA TYR A 180 -1.59 -13.78 -8.72
C TYR A 180 -1.71 -13.40 -10.20
N ASN A 181 -0.70 -13.76 -11.02
CA ASN A 181 -0.70 -13.46 -12.45
C ASN A 181 -1.84 -14.18 -13.20
N LEU A 182 -2.28 -15.35 -12.72
CA LEU A 182 -3.44 -16.04 -13.28
C LEU A 182 -4.71 -15.26 -12.97
N ARG A 183 -4.95 -14.88 -11.71
CA ARG A 183 -6.13 -14.10 -11.30
C ARG A 183 -6.21 -12.78 -12.03
N ARG A 184 -5.06 -12.11 -12.21
CA ARG A 184 -4.99 -10.90 -13.00
C ARG A 184 -5.44 -11.12 -14.45
N ARG A 185 -4.89 -12.11 -15.15
CA ARG A 185 -5.29 -12.44 -16.55
C ARG A 185 -6.77 -12.82 -16.65
N GLU A 186 -7.30 -13.55 -15.68
CA GLU A 186 -8.72 -13.90 -15.62
C GLU A 186 -9.60 -12.64 -15.49
N ALA A 187 -9.20 -11.68 -14.68
CA ALA A 187 -9.90 -10.42 -14.53
C ALA A 187 -9.79 -9.54 -15.79
N GLU A 188 -8.61 -9.42 -16.39
CA GLU A 188 -8.36 -8.71 -17.64
C GLU A 188 -9.15 -9.32 -18.82
N SER A 189 -9.34 -10.63 -18.83
CA SER A 189 -10.17 -11.32 -19.84
C SER A 189 -11.68 -11.18 -19.61
N GLY A 190 -12.10 -10.54 -18.52
CA GLY A 190 -13.51 -10.37 -18.17
C GLY A 190 -14.18 -11.64 -17.68
N MET A 191 -13.44 -12.60 -17.09
CA MET A 191 -14.01 -13.80 -16.49
C MET A 191 -15.16 -13.45 -15.53
N PRO A 192 -16.39 -14.01 -15.70
CA PRO A 192 -17.58 -13.51 -15.00
C PRO A 192 -17.45 -13.45 -13.48
N GLN A 193 -16.76 -14.41 -12.88
CA GLN A 193 -16.56 -14.46 -11.43
C GLN A 193 -15.64 -13.32 -10.97
N ARG A 194 -14.50 -13.08 -11.65
CA ARG A 194 -13.57 -11.97 -11.34
C ARG A 194 -14.22 -10.63 -11.58
N ARG A 195 -14.99 -10.51 -12.67
CA ARG A 195 -15.74 -9.30 -12.99
C ARG A 195 -16.75 -8.91 -11.90
N ARG A 196 -17.46 -9.89 -11.30
CA ARG A 196 -18.35 -9.62 -10.15
C ARG A 196 -17.60 -8.96 -8.99
N HIS A 197 -16.40 -9.47 -8.67
CA HIS A 197 -15.56 -8.83 -7.67
C HIS A 197 -15.24 -7.38 -8.06
N VAL A 198 -14.66 -7.17 -9.24
CA VAL A 198 -14.21 -5.86 -9.71
C VAL A 198 -15.34 -4.82 -9.68
N GLU A 199 -16.50 -5.13 -10.27
CA GLU A 199 -17.64 -4.22 -10.31
C GLU A 199 -18.22 -3.94 -8.92
N SER A 200 -18.27 -4.94 -8.06
CA SER A 200 -18.78 -4.76 -6.70
C SER A 200 -17.76 -4.08 -5.79
N GLU A 201 -16.46 -4.30 -5.99
CA GLU A 201 -15.41 -3.67 -5.20
C GLU A 201 -15.30 -2.18 -5.49
N ILE A 202 -15.34 -1.77 -6.76
CA ILE A 202 -15.36 -0.34 -7.14
C ILE A 202 -16.56 0.38 -6.48
N ARG A 203 -17.73 -0.24 -6.48
CA ARG A 203 -18.90 0.33 -5.79
C ARG A 203 -18.66 0.43 -4.28
N ARG A 204 -18.14 -0.62 -3.64
CA ARG A 204 -17.81 -0.61 -2.20
C ARG A 204 -16.78 0.46 -1.84
N VAL A 205 -15.84 0.77 -2.72
CA VAL A 205 -14.87 1.86 -2.51
C VAL A 205 -15.59 3.21 -2.36
N HIS A 206 -16.53 3.53 -3.24
CA HIS A 206 -17.30 4.76 -3.14
C HIS A 206 -18.17 4.78 -1.87
N GLU A 207 -18.90 3.70 -1.62
CA GLU A 207 -19.75 3.57 -0.42
C GLU A 207 -18.93 3.69 0.87
N PHE A 208 -17.67 3.17 0.87
CA PHE A 208 -16.77 3.27 2.02
C PHE A 208 -16.26 4.71 2.21
N ALA A 209 -15.94 5.43 1.14
CA ALA A 209 -15.56 6.83 1.20
C ALA A 209 -16.72 7.69 1.75
N ASP A 210 -17.93 7.47 1.28
CA ASP A 210 -19.15 8.15 1.76
C ASP A 210 -19.41 7.83 3.25
N ALA A 211 -19.23 6.57 3.66
CA ALA A 211 -19.37 6.15 5.07
C ALA A 211 -18.31 6.79 5.99
N LEU A 212 -17.07 6.96 5.51
CA LEU A 212 -16.04 7.71 6.25
C LEU A 212 -16.45 9.16 6.47
N GLU A 213 -16.92 9.83 5.43
CA GLU A 213 -17.36 11.22 5.49
C GLU A 213 -18.61 11.41 6.38
N ALA A 214 -19.50 10.43 6.35
CA ALA A 214 -20.70 10.41 7.20
C ALA A 214 -20.45 9.96 8.65
N GLY A 215 -19.29 9.35 8.94
CA GLY A 215 -18.97 8.76 10.23
C GLY A 215 -19.77 7.48 10.54
N ASP A 216 -20.28 6.77 9.53
CA ASP A 216 -21.09 5.56 9.68
C ASP A 216 -20.20 4.33 9.96
N ARG A 217 -19.95 4.06 11.26
CA ARG A 217 -19.12 2.94 11.72
C ARG A 217 -19.66 1.58 11.29
N SER A 218 -20.98 1.43 11.30
CA SER A 218 -21.64 0.17 10.93
C SER A 218 -21.42 -0.14 9.45
N ALA A 219 -21.63 0.83 8.58
CA ALA A 219 -21.39 0.69 7.16
C ALA A 219 -19.91 0.37 6.85
N LEU A 220 -18.96 1.07 7.48
CA LEU A 220 -17.52 0.78 7.33
C LEU A 220 -17.20 -0.69 7.64
N GLY A 221 -17.72 -1.20 8.75
CA GLY A 221 -17.48 -2.58 9.15
C GLY A 221 -18.05 -3.59 8.16
N GLU A 222 -19.30 -3.42 7.73
CA GLU A 222 -19.95 -4.33 6.79
C GLU A 222 -19.32 -4.30 5.39
N LEU A 223 -18.86 -3.13 4.92
CA LEU A 223 -18.16 -3.01 3.64
C LEU A 223 -16.82 -3.74 3.64
N LEU A 224 -16.04 -3.68 4.73
CA LEU A 224 -14.80 -4.46 4.87
C LEU A 224 -15.07 -5.96 4.84
N LYS A 225 -16.09 -6.43 5.57
CA LYS A 225 -16.50 -7.84 5.57
C LYS A 225 -16.97 -8.30 4.19
N ALA A 226 -17.75 -7.46 3.49
CA ALA A 226 -18.22 -7.74 2.14
C ALA A 226 -17.08 -7.80 1.13
N SER A 227 -16.10 -6.90 1.22
CA SER A 227 -14.88 -6.92 0.42
C SER A 227 -14.10 -8.23 0.63
N HIS A 228 -13.89 -8.64 1.90
CA HIS A 228 -13.20 -9.90 2.19
C HIS A 228 -13.91 -11.12 1.60
N ARG A 229 -15.23 -11.22 1.77
CA ARG A 229 -16.02 -12.31 1.18
C ARG A 229 -15.87 -12.35 -0.34
N SER A 230 -15.90 -11.20 -1.01
CA SER A 230 -15.71 -11.12 -2.47
C SER A 230 -14.28 -11.49 -2.91
N LEU A 231 -13.25 -11.11 -2.14
CA LEU A 231 -11.87 -11.53 -2.37
C LEU A 231 -11.70 -13.05 -2.22
N ARG A 232 -12.39 -13.66 -1.26
CA ARG A 232 -12.39 -15.10 -1.03
C ARG A 232 -13.20 -15.85 -2.09
N ASP A 233 -14.44 -15.46 -2.33
CA ASP A 233 -15.44 -16.26 -3.06
C ASP A 233 -15.46 -15.93 -4.57
N ASP A 234 -15.28 -14.66 -4.95
CA ASP A 234 -15.32 -14.21 -6.34
C ASP A 234 -13.92 -14.09 -6.95
N PHE A 235 -12.95 -13.52 -6.20
CA PHE A 235 -11.59 -13.33 -6.71
C PHE A 235 -10.66 -14.52 -6.42
N GLU A 236 -10.95 -15.29 -5.37
CA GLU A 236 -10.24 -16.50 -4.94
C GLU A 236 -8.75 -16.26 -4.68
N VAL A 237 -8.45 -15.21 -3.89
CA VAL A 237 -7.09 -14.85 -3.47
C VAL A 237 -6.87 -15.01 -1.98
N SER A 238 -7.89 -15.43 -1.22
CA SER A 238 -7.71 -15.77 0.19
C SER A 238 -7.26 -17.22 0.38
N THR A 239 -6.78 -17.52 1.57
CA THR A 239 -6.45 -18.89 2.01
C THR A 239 -7.25 -19.20 3.28
N PRO A 240 -7.46 -20.50 3.61
CA PRO A 240 -8.19 -20.85 4.83
C PRO A 240 -7.59 -20.24 6.11
N GLU A 241 -6.27 -20.09 6.18
CA GLU A 241 -5.59 -19.49 7.32
C GLU A 241 -5.85 -17.98 7.41
N VAL A 242 -5.87 -17.27 6.26
CA VAL A 242 -6.22 -15.85 6.21
C VAL A 242 -7.68 -15.65 6.56
N ASP A 243 -8.58 -16.50 6.05
CA ASP A 243 -10.01 -16.46 6.37
C ASP A 243 -10.24 -16.63 7.87
N ALA A 244 -9.62 -17.64 8.48
CA ALA A 244 -9.68 -17.86 9.91
C ALA A 244 -9.15 -16.68 10.73
N LEU A 245 -8.07 -16.03 10.27
CA LEU A 245 -7.52 -14.84 10.92
C LEU A 245 -8.47 -13.65 10.81
N VAL A 246 -9.08 -13.43 9.65
CA VAL A 246 -10.08 -12.37 9.45
C VAL A 246 -11.31 -12.60 10.32
N GLU A 247 -11.82 -13.83 10.40
CA GLU A 247 -12.97 -14.16 11.25
C GLU A 247 -12.67 -13.95 12.73
N ARG A 248 -11.47 -14.30 13.19
CA ARG A 248 -11.01 -13.99 14.56
C ARG A 248 -10.93 -12.48 14.79
N ALA A 249 -10.45 -11.72 13.83
CA ALA A 249 -10.40 -10.25 13.92
C ALA A 249 -11.80 -9.63 13.99
N TRP A 250 -12.80 -10.16 13.28
CA TRP A 250 -14.17 -9.63 13.29
C TRP A 250 -14.83 -9.68 14.68
N VAL A 251 -14.50 -10.69 15.47
CA VAL A 251 -15.10 -10.86 16.83
C VAL A 251 -14.22 -10.28 17.93
N ALA A 252 -13.03 -9.79 17.60
CA ALA A 252 -12.15 -9.17 18.57
C ALA A 252 -12.70 -7.82 19.06
N PRO A 253 -12.48 -7.44 20.33
CA PRO A 253 -13.05 -6.23 20.92
C PRO A 253 -12.73 -4.97 20.13
N GLY A 254 -13.77 -4.17 19.84
CA GLY A 254 -13.67 -2.87 19.15
C GLY A 254 -13.33 -2.94 17.66
N CYS A 255 -13.33 -4.13 17.07
CA CYS A 255 -13.18 -4.29 15.63
C CYS A 255 -14.49 -3.96 14.92
N LEU A 256 -14.46 -2.99 14.02
CA LEU A 256 -15.60 -2.67 13.14
C LEU A 256 -15.68 -3.69 12.00
N GLY A 257 -14.55 -4.04 11.41
CA GLY A 257 -14.44 -4.99 10.33
C GLY A 257 -12.98 -5.24 9.95
N ALA A 258 -12.73 -6.34 9.27
CA ALA A 258 -11.40 -6.71 8.80
C ALA A 258 -11.49 -7.41 7.44
N ARG A 259 -10.39 -7.37 6.69
CA ARG A 259 -10.27 -8.02 5.39
C ARG A 259 -8.82 -8.36 5.04
N LEU A 260 -8.65 -9.29 4.14
CA LEU A 260 -7.39 -9.50 3.45
C LEU A 260 -6.91 -8.19 2.80
N MET A 261 -5.63 -7.87 2.89
CA MET A 261 -5.02 -6.69 2.28
C MET A 261 -3.85 -7.09 1.36
N GLY A 262 -3.80 -6.49 0.17
CA GLY A 262 -2.77 -6.72 -0.84
C GLY A 262 -3.11 -7.86 -1.80
N ALA A 263 -2.08 -8.47 -2.37
CA ALA A 263 -2.19 -9.44 -3.46
C ALA A 263 -2.88 -10.78 -3.08
N GLY A 264 -3.03 -11.07 -1.81
CA GLY A 264 -3.59 -12.33 -1.32
C GLY A 264 -2.60 -13.47 -1.22
N PHE A 265 -3.12 -14.70 -1.13
CA PHE A 265 -2.39 -15.96 -0.95
C PHE A 265 -1.53 -16.01 0.33
N GLY A 266 -1.86 -15.21 1.33
CA GLY A 266 -1.14 -14.95 2.57
C GLY A 266 -1.07 -13.44 2.85
N GLY A 267 0.05 -12.99 3.38
CA GLY A 267 0.33 -11.56 3.64
C GLY A 267 -0.38 -11.04 4.89
N SER A 268 -1.10 -9.93 4.78
CA SER A 268 -1.66 -9.25 5.93
C SER A 268 -3.18 -9.09 5.85
N VAL A 269 -3.77 -8.97 7.03
CA VAL A 269 -5.16 -8.58 7.23
C VAL A 269 -5.18 -7.14 7.75
N LEU A 270 -6.01 -6.30 7.16
CA LEU A 270 -6.32 -4.97 7.68
C LEU A 270 -7.59 -5.05 8.52
N ALA A 271 -7.54 -4.54 9.74
CA ALA A 271 -8.70 -4.32 10.59
C ALA A 271 -8.85 -2.84 10.90
N LEU A 272 -10.10 -2.38 10.92
CA LEU A 272 -10.48 -1.04 11.35
C LEU A 272 -11.06 -1.13 12.76
N LEU A 273 -10.49 -0.37 13.69
CA LEU A 273 -10.84 -0.42 15.11
C LEU A 273 -11.28 0.94 15.63
N GLU A 274 -12.05 0.94 16.69
CA GLU A 274 -12.22 2.09 17.56
C GLU A 274 -10.93 2.41 18.33
N MET A 275 -10.64 3.69 18.61
CA MET A 275 -9.38 4.12 19.21
C MET A 275 -9.05 3.43 20.53
N GLY A 276 -10.02 3.21 21.40
CA GLY A 276 -9.83 2.58 22.72
C GLY A 276 -9.57 1.07 22.68
N ALA A 277 -9.64 0.44 21.50
CA ALA A 277 -9.63 -1.02 21.37
C ALA A 277 -8.25 -1.64 21.15
N LYS A 278 -7.16 -0.86 21.06
CA LYS A 278 -5.83 -1.37 20.69
C LYS A 278 -5.36 -2.55 21.56
N ASP A 279 -5.39 -2.39 22.87
CA ASP A 279 -4.88 -3.41 23.78
C ASP A 279 -5.81 -4.63 23.86
N PRO A 280 -7.14 -4.49 24.09
CA PRO A 280 -8.04 -5.65 24.07
C PRO A 280 -8.05 -6.38 22.71
N PHE A 281 -7.92 -5.66 21.59
CA PHE A 281 -7.79 -6.29 20.27
C PHE A 281 -6.51 -7.13 20.13
N ARG A 282 -5.37 -6.59 20.60
CA ARG A 282 -4.09 -7.32 20.58
C ARG A 282 -4.14 -8.55 21.51
N GLU A 283 -4.74 -8.43 22.68
CA GLU A 283 -4.90 -9.54 23.64
C GLU A 283 -5.78 -10.67 23.09
N ALA A 284 -6.76 -10.36 22.24
CA ALA A 284 -7.60 -11.35 21.56
C ALA A 284 -6.86 -12.12 20.45
N LEU A 285 -5.69 -11.63 20.01
CA LEU A 285 -4.89 -12.21 18.92
C LEU A 285 -3.42 -12.41 19.36
N PRO A 286 -3.16 -13.18 20.43
CA PRO A 286 -1.84 -13.25 21.07
C PRO A 286 -0.77 -13.99 20.26
N ASP A 287 -1.19 -14.79 19.29
CA ASP A 287 -0.37 -15.65 18.45
C ASP A 287 0.07 -15.02 17.12
N VAL A 288 -0.35 -13.79 16.86
CA VAL A 288 -0.01 -13.06 15.62
C VAL A 288 0.56 -11.68 15.92
N VAL A 289 1.31 -11.16 14.96
CA VAL A 289 1.87 -9.81 15.08
C VAL A 289 0.85 -8.78 14.61
N VAL A 290 0.39 -7.92 15.53
CA VAL A 290 -0.51 -6.80 15.25
C VAL A 290 0.28 -5.49 15.30
N ARG A 291 0.24 -4.73 14.20
CA ARG A 291 0.85 -3.40 14.09
C ARG A 291 -0.24 -2.35 13.94
N PHE A 292 -0.30 -1.41 14.89
CA PHE A 292 -1.18 -0.26 14.77
C PHE A 292 -0.50 0.84 13.98
N CYS A 293 -1.25 1.46 13.08
CA CYS A 293 -0.80 2.54 12.22
C CYS A 293 -1.76 3.74 12.32
N ASN A 294 -1.20 4.93 12.13
CA ASN A 294 -1.96 6.16 11.92
C ASN A 294 -1.73 6.62 10.49
N THR A 295 -2.64 7.43 9.96
CA THR A 295 -2.44 8.08 8.67
C THR A 295 -1.27 9.05 8.73
N ALA A 296 -0.55 9.23 7.61
CA ALA A 296 0.65 10.07 7.54
C ALA A 296 0.63 10.97 6.31
N ASP A 297 1.51 11.97 6.31
CA ASP A 297 1.78 12.76 5.12
C ASP A 297 2.64 11.96 4.13
N GLY A 298 2.47 12.24 2.83
CA GLY A 298 3.21 11.64 1.74
C GLY A 298 4.70 12.01 1.72
N ALA A 299 5.33 11.76 0.59
CA ALA A 299 6.76 11.95 0.44
C ALA A 299 7.20 13.41 0.55
N TYR A 300 8.41 13.60 1.04
CA TYR A 300 9.09 14.90 1.07
C TYR A 300 10.61 14.73 0.96
N ALA A 301 11.28 15.83 0.54
CA ALA A 301 12.73 15.96 0.51
C ALA A 301 13.23 17.03 1.47
N ARG A 302 14.50 16.91 1.89
CA ARG A 302 15.24 17.91 2.65
C ARG A 302 16.66 18.06 2.12
#